data_cf339ff95fe6ed48935dfe41e781104d
#
_entry.id   cf339ff95fe6ed48935dfe41e781104d
#
_cell.length_a   1.000
_cell.length_b   1.000
_cell.length_c   1.000
_cell.angle_alpha   90.00
_cell.angle_beta   90.00
_cell.angle_gamma   90.00
#
_symmetry.space_group_name_H-M   'P 1'
#
loop_
_entity.id
_entity.type
_entity.pdbx_description
1 polymer ?
#
loop_
_entity_poly.entity_id
_entity_poly.type
_entity_poly.pdbx_seq_one_letter_code
_entity_poly.pdbx_strand_id
1 'polypeptide(L)'
;MAYTKSLLSDYAIAVHKKNGVALPIILTFSPCGSLKTLSFMKWLGIAFPRWLENELQFATDPLARSVELCERIFAEVWDYARDKGIPLGVNVESVSIRKAEIEASVELLQQLRRRIERSER
;
A
#
# COMPACT_ATOMS: atom_id res chain seq x y z
N MET A 1 -6.97 -2.26 6.62
CA MET A 1 -7.10 -3.46 5.76
C MET A 1 -8.55 -3.81 5.46
N ALA A 2 -9.38 -3.99 6.49
CA ALA A 2 -10.80 -4.33 6.29
C ALA A 2 -11.54 -3.30 5.40
N TYR A 3 -11.26 -2.02 5.58
CA TYR A 3 -11.87 -0.96 4.77
C TYR A 3 -11.51 -1.10 3.28
N THR A 4 -10.24 -1.34 2.97
CA THR A 4 -9.79 -1.53 1.59
C THR A 4 -10.43 -2.76 0.95
N LYS A 5 -10.51 -3.86 1.69
CA LYS A 5 -11.17 -5.09 1.21
C LYS A 5 -12.65 -4.86 0.95
N SER A 6 -13.33 -4.11 1.82
CA SER A 6 -14.73 -3.76 1.64
C SER A 6 -14.96 -2.94 0.37
N LEU A 7 -14.12 -1.92 0.12
CA LEU A 7 -14.20 -1.13 -1.10
C LEU A 7 -13.99 -1.97 -2.35
N LEU A 8 -13.02 -2.88 -2.34
CA LEU A 8 -12.75 -3.77 -3.46
C LEU A 8 -13.92 -4.72 -3.72
N SER A 9 -14.53 -5.23 -2.67
CA SER A 9 -15.70 -6.09 -2.79
C SER A 9 -16.88 -5.35 -3.41
N ASP A 10 -17.17 -4.14 -2.93
CA ASP A 10 -18.25 -3.30 -3.47
C ASP A 10 -18.00 -2.96 -4.92
N TYR A 11 -16.77 -2.66 -5.28
CA TYR A 11 -16.36 -2.38 -6.65
C TYR A 11 -16.59 -3.59 -7.55
N ALA A 12 -16.20 -4.78 -7.11
CA ALA A 12 -16.39 -6.02 -7.88
C ALA A 12 -17.88 -6.31 -8.13
N ILE A 13 -18.71 -6.10 -7.13
CA ILE A 13 -20.17 -6.27 -7.24
C ILE A 13 -20.74 -5.26 -8.26
N ALA A 14 -20.34 -4.01 -8.18
CA ALA A 14 -20.81 -2.97 -9.09
C ALA A 14 -20.44 -3.27 -10.54
N VAL A 15 -19.22 -3.71 -10.79
CA VAL A 15 -18.74 -4.09 -12.13
C VAL A 15 -19.55 -5.28 -12.68
N HIS A 16 -19.77 -6.28 -11.85
CA HIS A 16 -20.54 -7.46 -12.25
C HIS A 16 -21.98 -7.10 -12.65
N LYS A 17 -22.64 -6.25 -11.85
CA LYS A 17 -24.00 -5.78 -12.14
C LYS A 17 -24.13 -5.01 -13.44
N LYS A 18 -23.08 -4.29 -13.83
CA LYS A 18 -23.08 -3.47 -15.05
C LYS A 18 -22.58 -4.23 -16.27
N ASN A 19 -22.26 -5.52 -16.13
CA ASN A 19 -21.65 -6.34 -17.19
C ASN A 19 -20.39 -5.67 -17.76
N GLY A 20 -19.70 -4.89 -16.92
CA GLY A 20 -18.56 -4.10 -17.35
C GLY A 20 -17.24 -4.82 -17.20
N VAL A 21 -16.25 -4.30 -17.89
CA VAL A 21 -14.86 -4.66 -17.68
C VAL A 21 -14.36 -3.92 -16.44
N ALA A 22 -13.72 -4.63 -15.51
CA ALA A 22 -13.17 -4.01 -14.32
C ALA A 22 -12.05 -3.03 -14.69
N LEU A 23 -12.18 -1.79 -14.24
CA LEU A 23 -11.11 -0.80 -14.39
C LEU A 23 -9.99 -1.13 -13.40
N PRO A 24 -8.72 -0.95 -13.79
CA PRO A 24 -7.61 -1.17 -12.88
C PRO A 24 -7.66 -0.21 -11.69
N ILE A 25 -7.37 -0.75 -10.50
CA ILE A 25 -7.23 0.03 -9.27
C ILE A 25 -5.74 0.11 -8.96
N ILE A 26 -5.24 1.30 -8.68
CA ILE A 26 -3.85 1.51 -8.32
C ILE A 26 -3.76 1.86 -6.85
N LEU A 27 -3.03 1.03 -6.09
CA LEU A 27 -2.71 1.31 -4.69
C LEU A 27 -1.42 2.11 -4.62
N THR A 28 -1.44 3.17 -3.85
CA THR A 28 -0.25 4.00 -3.63
C THR A 28 0.29 3.77 -2.22
N PHE A 29 1.58 3.51 -2.13
CA PHE A 29 2.30 3.33 -0.87
C PHE A 29 3.36 4.41 -0.73
N SER A 30 3.54 4.87 0.52
CA SER A 30 4.58 5.85 0.85
C SER A 30 5.30 5.40 2.11
N PRO A 31 6.55 4.94 2.03
CA PRO A 31 7.32 4.60 3.22
C PRO A 31 7.48 5.79 4.15
N CYS A 32 7.43 5.53 5.44
CA CYS A 32 7.55 6.55 6.48
C CYS A 32 8.69 6.18 7.43
N GLY A 33 9.75 6.98 7.44
CA GLY A 33 10.96 6.69 8.19
C GLY A 33 11.10 7.44 9.50
N SER A 34 10.18 8.34 9.84
CA SER A 34 10.29 9.12 11.06
C SER A 34 8.92 9.65 11.52
N LEU A 35 8.83 10.01 12.80
CA LEU A 35 7.64 10.67 13.33
C LEU A 35 7.37 12.01 12.66
N LYS A 36 8.45 12.67 12.21
CA LYS A 36 8.35 13.94 11.49
C LYS A 36 7.65 13.76 10.14
N THR A 37 8.03 12.74 9.39
CA THR A 37 7.38 12.39 8.12
C THR A 37 5.93 11.96 8.37
N LEU A 38 5.67 11.20 9.42
CA LEU A 38 4.32 10.79 9.79
C LEU A 38 3.44 12.01 10.09
N SER A 39 3.95 12.98 10.84
CA SER A 39 3.24 14.22 11.13
C SER A 39 2.94 15.02 9.86
N PHE A 40 3.90 15.07 8.95
CA PHE A 40 3.72 15.73 7.66
C PHE A 40 2.63 15.05 6.82
N MET A 41 2.62 13.74 6.77
CA MET A 41 1.59 12.97 6.07
C MET A 41 0.19 13.23 6.65
N LYS A 42 0.08 13.28 7.97
CA LYS A 42 -1.17 13.63 8.64
C LYS A 42 -1.64 15.05 8.30
N TRP A 43 -0.68 15.98 8.25
CA TRP A 43 -0.97 17.35 7.85
C TRP A 43 -1.50 17.43 6.42
N LEU A 44 -1.04 16.57 5.53
CA LEU A 44 -1.55 16.46 4.16
C LEU A 44 -2.95 15.83 4.09
N GLY A 45 -3.49 15.36 5.20
CA GLY A 45 -4.81 14.76 5.25
C GLY A 45 -4.83 13.23 5.13
N ILE A 46 -3.68 12.59 5.18
CA ILE A 46 -3.59 11.13 5.12
C ILE A 46 -3.99 10.55 6.47
N ALA A 47 -4.98 9.66 6.47
CA ALA A 47 -5.45 9.00 7.67
C ALA A 47 -4.62 7.75 7.97
N PHE A 48 -4.22 7.60 9.24
CA PHE A 48 -3.47 6.43 9.69
C PHE A 48 -4.26 5.72 10.79
N PRO A 49 -4.44 4.39 10.67
CA PRO A 49 -4.97 3.61 11.80
C PRO A 49 -4.02 3.68 12.99
N ARG A 50 -4.57 3.68 14.19
CA ARG A 50 -3.78 3.79 15.41
C ARG A 50 -2.74 2.67 15.55
N TRP A 51 -3.08 1.46 15.15
CA TRP A 51 -2.16 0.33 15.21
C TRP A 51 -0.93 0.55 14.34
N LEU A 52 -1.11 1.17 13.17
CA LEU A 52 -0.01 1.49 12.25
C LEU A 52 0.91 2.55 12.84
N GLU A 53 0.35 3.60 13.43
CA GLU A 53 1.13 4.62 14.12
C GLU A 53 1.95 4.03 15.26
N ASN A 54 1.34 3.16 16.06
CA ASN A 54 2.02 2.49 17.17
C ASN A 54 3.17 1.61 16.68
N GLU A 55 2.96 0.86 15.61
CA GLU A 55 4.01 0.03 15.01
C GLU A 55 5.21 0.86 14.58
N LEU A 56 4.98 2.01 13.96
CA LEU A 56 6.05 2.90 13.52
C LEU A 56 6.72 3.63 14.69
N GLN A 57 5.93 4.07 15.66
CA GLN A 57 6.43 4.82 16.81
C GLN A 57 7.36 3.99 17.69
N PHE A 58 7.06 2.71 17.90
CA PHE A 58 7.82 1.82 18.77
C PHE A 58 8.81 0.92 18.03
N ALA A 59 8.94 1.07 16.70
CA ALA A 59 9.90 0.32 15.93
C ALA A 59 11.33 0.81 16.20
N THR A 60 12.27 -0.13 16.25
CA THR A 60 13.70 0.20 16.35
C THR A 60 14.19 0.92 15.10
N ASP A 61 13.73 0.49 13.94
CA ASP A 61 14.00 1.13 12.66
C ASP A 61 12.65 1.41 11.96
N PRO A 62 12.09 2.61 12.16
CA PRO A 62 10.78 2.95 11.58
C PRO A 62 10.71 2.83 10.07
N LEU A 63 11.80 3.18 9.36
CA LEU A 63 11.80 3.10 7.89
C LEU A 63 11.71 1.66 7.41
N ALA A 64 12.54 0.77 7.95
CA ALA A 64 12.51 -0.65 7.60
C ALA A 64 11.15 -1.27 7.95
N ARG A 65 10.60 -0.92 9.12
CA ARG A 65 9.28 -1.41 9.54
C ARG A 65 8.17 -0.90 8.61
N SER A 66 8.25 0.35 8.18
CA SER A 66 7.32 0.93 7.22
C SER A 66 7.31 0.16 5.89
N VAL A 67 8.48 -0.12 5.35
CA VAL A 67 8.61 -0.91 4.12
C VAL A 67 8.01 -2.31 4.30
N GLU A 68 8.32 -2.97 5.42
CA GLU A 68 7.80 -4.29 5.76
C GLU A 68 6.28 -4.30 5.85
N LEU A 69 5.69 -3.30 6.51
CA LEU A 69 4.25 -3.15 6.62
C LEU A 69 3.60 -2.91 5.26
N CYS A 70 4.21 -2.09 4.41
CA CYS A 70 3.72 -1.86 3.05
C CYS A 70 3.69 -3.16 2.24
N GLU A 71 4.72 -3.98 2.34
CA GLU A 71 4.78 -5.28 1.66
C GLU A 71 3.69 -6.24 2.16
N ARG A 72 3.48 -6.28 3.46
CA ARG A 72 2.43 -7.13 4.06
C ARG A 72 1.04 -6.69 3.64
N ILE A 73 0.78 -5.40 3.68
CA ILE A 73 -0.49 -4.82 3.24
C ILE A 73 -0.72 -5.12 1.76
N PHE A 74 0.29 -4.91 0.93
CA PHE A 74 0.21 -5.20 -0.49
C PHE A 74 -0.11 -6.67 -0.75
N ALA A 75 0.60 -7.58 -0.11
CA ALA A 75 0.39 -9.02 -0.29
C ALA A 75 -1.05 -9.43 0.04
N GLU A 76 -1.58 -8.92 1.14
CA GLU A 76 -2.94 -9.23 1.59
C GLU A 76 -3.99 -8.68 0.62
N VAL A 77 -3.83 -7.43 0.19
CA VAL A 77 -4.76 -6.80 -0.76
C VAL A 77 -4.64 -7.41 -2.14
N TRP A 78 -3.43 -7.75 -2.57
CA TRP A 78 -3.18 -8.41 -3.86
C TRP A 78 -3.91 -9.75 -3.95
N ASP A 79 -3.77 -10.60 -2.93
CA ASP A 79 -4.42 -11.89 -2.90
C ASP A 79 -5.94 -11.75 -2.91
N TYR A 80 -6.47 -10.80 -2.16
CA TYR A 80 -7.89 -10.52 -2.12
C TYR A 80 -8.42 -10.02 -3.47
N ALA A 81 -7.71 -9.10 -4.11
CA ALA A 81 -8.10 -8.57 -5.41
C ALA A 81 -8.09 -9.64 -6.50
N ARG A 82 -7.10 -10.52 -6.49
CA ARG A 82 -7.03 -11.64 -7.43
C ARG A 82 -8.20 -12.59 -7.26
N ASP A 83 -8.55 -12.91 -6.02
CA ASP A 83 -9.69 -13.77 -5.70
C ASP A 83 -11.00 -13.17 -6.22
N LYS A 84 -11.13 -11.85 -6.20
CA LYS A 84 -12.30 -11.13 -6.70
C LYS A 84 -12.25 -10.77 -8.18
N GLY A 85 -11.14 -11.10 -8.86
CA GLY A 85 -10.97 -10.76 -10.27
C GLY A 85 -10.79 -9.28 -10.55
N ILE A 86 -10.25 -8.53 -9.59
CA ILE A 86 -10.02 -7.09 -9.73
C ILE A 86 -8.58 -6.84 -10.19
N PRO A 87 -8.37 -6.16 -11.34
CA PRO A 87 -7.03 -5.77 -11.75
C PRO A 87 -6.45 -4.75 -10.77
N LEU A 88 -5.31 -5.07 -10.18
CA LEU A 88 -4.66 -4.25 -9.19
C LEU A 88 -3.25 -3.86 -9.65
N GLY A 89 -2.96 -2.57 -9.63
CA GLY A 89 -1.63 -2.04 -9.84
C GLY A 89 -1.07 -1.43 -8.56
N VAL A 90 0.19 -1.06 -8.58
CA VAL A 90 0.85 -0.43 -7.45
C VAL A 90 1.64 0.77 -7.90
N ASN A 91 1.61 1.81 -7.06
CA ASN A 91 2.45 2.99 -7.20
C ASN A 91 3.13 3.24 -5.86
N VAL A 92 4.39 3.60 -5.89
CA VAL A 92 5.14 3.96 -4.69
C VAL A 92 5.63 5.39 -4.86
N GLU A 93 5.30 6.23 -3.89
CA GLU A 93 5.69 7.64 -3.87
C GLU A 93 6.46 7.95 -2.60
N SER A 94 7.35 8.94 -2.68
CA SER A 94 7.98 9.48 -1.48
C SER A 94 7.41 10.87 -1.23
N VAL A 95 6.88 11.07 -0.03
CA VAL A 95 6.39 12.40 0.42
C VAL A 95 7.50 13.21 1.07
N SER A 96 8.70 12.65 1.16
CA SER A 96 9.85 13.23 1.82
C SER A 96 10.98 13.45 0.83
N ILE A 97 11.79 14.48 1.09
CA ILE A 97 13.02 14.73 0.33
C ILE A 97 14.24 14.03 0.95
N ARG A 98 14.04 13.31 2.04
CA ARG A 98 15.14 12.59 2.71
C ARG A 98 15.61 11.43 1.84
N LYS A 99 16.92 11.37 1.64
CA LYS A 99 17.54 10.36 0.77
C LYS A 99 17.18 8.93 1.18
N ALA A 100 17.21 8.62 2.47
CA ALA A 100 16.89 7.28 2.97
C ALA A 100 15.46 6.87 2.65
N GLU A 101 14.49 7.79 2.75
CA GLU A 101 13.09 7.51 2.45
C GLU A 101 12.85 7.37 0.94
N ILE A 102 13.57 8.15 0.13
CA ILE A 102 13.53 8.02 -1.33
C ILE A 102 14.08 6.67 -1.76
N GLU A 103 15.22 6.27 -1.23
CA GLU A 103 15.85 4.97 -1.51
C GLU A 103 14.94 3.82 -1.07
N ALA A 104 14.30 3.94 0.10
CA ALA A 104 13.35 2.94 0.58
C ALA A 104 12.13 2.82 -0.35
N SER A 105 11.66 3.93 -0.92
CA SER A 105 10.56 3.92 -1.87
C SER A 105 10.92 3.16 -3.15
N VAL A 106 12.13 3.37 -3.67
CA VAL A 106 12.62 2.66 -4.84
C VAL A 106 12.75 1.15 -4.55
N GLU A 107 13.32 0.81 -3.41
CA GLU A 107 13.46 -0.58 -2.98
C GLU A 107 12.10 -1.26 -2.82
N LEU A 108 11.15 -0.59 -2.18
CA LEU A 108 9.79 -1.12 -2.02
C LEU A 108 9.16 -1.39 -3.38
N LEU A 109 9.26 -0.46 -4.31
CA LEU A 109 8.71 -0.64 -5.66
C LEU A 109 9.29 -1.88 -6.34
N GLN A 110 10.61 -2.08 -6.24
CA GLN A 110 11.27 -3.24 -6.81
C GLN A 110 10.79 -4.54 -6.17
N GLN A 111 10.63 -4.56 -4.86
CA GLN A 111 10.15 -5.74 -4.13
C GLN A 111 8.70 -6.08 -4.50
N LEU A 112 7.83 -5.09 -4.59
CA LEU A 112 6.44 -5.28 -5.00
C LEU A 112 6.35 -5.78 -6.44
N ARG A 113 7.18 -5.24 -7.32
CA ARG A 113 7.25 -5.68 -8.72
C ARG A 113 7.64 -7.15 -8.81
N ARG A 114 8.63 -7.59 -8.04
CA ARG A 114 9.05 -8.98 -8.00
C ARG A 114 7.93 -9.91 -7.51
N ARG A 115 7.15 -9.47 -6.52
CA ARG A 115 5.99 -10.21 -6.04
C ARG A 115 4.95 -10.42 -7.11
N ILE A 116 4.63 -9.36 -7.85
CA ILE A 116 3.68 -9.41 -8.96
C ILE A 116 4.16 -10.40 -10.02
N GLU A 117 5.41 -10.30 -10.43
CA GLU A 117 6.01 -11.18 -11.43
C GLU A 117 5.99 -12.65 -11.01
N ARG A 118 6.27 -12.94 -9.73
CA ARG A 118 6.20 -14.31 -9.21
C ARG A 118 4.79 -14.88 -9.21
N SER A 119 3.79 -14.05 -8.89
CA SER A 119 2.40 -14.50 -8.81
C SER A 119 1.78 -14.74 -10.18
N GLU A 120 2.35 -14.17 -11.23
CA GLU A 120 1.90 -14.36 -12.61
C GLU A 120 2.50 -15.61 -13.29
N ARG A 121 3.46 -16.25 -12.62
CA ARG A 121 4.06 -17.49 -13.14
C ARG A 121 3.22 -18.72 -12.76
#